data_94451acbafa2401c62fd7f674c00dac6
#
_entry.id   94451acbafa2401c62fd7f674c00dac6
#
_cell.length_a   1.000
_cell.length_b   1.000
_cell.length_c   1.000
_cell.angle_alpha   90.00
_cell.angle_beta   90.00
_cell.angle_gamma   90.00
#
_symmetry.space_group_name_H-M   'P 1'
#
loop_
_entity.id
_entity.type
_entity.pdbx_description
1 polymer ?
#
loop_
_entity_poly.entity_id
_entity_poly.type
_entity_poly.pdbx_seq_one_letter_code
_entity_poly.pdbx_strand_id
1 'polypeptide(L)'
;MSHRRLTSALLLALFVAMSQAQAQDTSEQFKRLDRNKDGKVTKEEFSGPIFDQIDSNKDGVITAEEDQVFSRRRPAGPGQRIPESIKAELDLPYAGTDNPRQRLDLYLPKTRKEDKPLPVVVFIHGGAWQAGDKRGGLGAVAQFVESGEYAGVSVGYRLTGEAIWPAQIHDCKAAIRWLRGNAKKYNLDPDKIGVTGTSAGGHLVAMLGTTGDVKELEGKLGEHLSESSRVTCVVDQFGPTDLLAMGGSHNNPNSPESKLVGGAVQETQKVAREASATTHVSKDDPPFMLLHGTNDNVVPFNQSELLHDALKKGGVESMLVPVEGAGHGFRTNEVAERMRQFFDKHLRGNDVKISAEPIKQGGR
;
A
#
# COMPACT_ATOMS: atom_id res chain seq x y z
N MET A 1 -33.44 -25.35 -50.86
CA MET A 1 -33.36 -23.94 -50.47
C MET A 1 -33.61 -23.79 -48.95
N SER A 2 -32.64 -24.06 -48.08
CA SER A 2 -32.83 -23.91 -46.63
C SER A 2 -31.53 -24.06 -45.83
N HIS A 3 -30.42 -23.44 -46.20
CA HIS A 3 -29.19 -23.44 -45.40
C HIS A 3 -28.43 -22.13 -45.31
N ARG A 4 -29.07 -20.97 -45.62
CA ARG A 4 -28.39 -19.65 -45.59
C ARG A 4 -28.89 -18.67 -44.55
N ARG A 5 -29.77 -19.04 -43.58
CA ARG A 5 -30.34 -18.11 -42.57
C ARG A 5 -29.92 -18.39 -41.13
N LEU A 6 -29.12 -19.40 -40.88
CA LEU A 6 -28.68 -19.72 -39.49
C LEU A 6 -27.28 -19.15 -39.12
N THR A 7 -26.49 -18.68 -40.07
CA THR A 7 -25.13 -18.18 -39.80
C THR A 7 -25.06 -16.71 -39.45
N SER A 8 -26.08 -15.91 -39.74
CA SER A 8 -26.07 -14.46 -39.47
C SER A 8 -26.53 -14.14 -38.04
N ALA A 9 -27.33 -15.00 -37.37
CA ALA A 9 -27.81 -14.77 -36.02
C ALA A 9 -26.77 -15.11 -34.97
N LEU A 10 -25.87 -16.07 -35.25
CA LEU A 10 -24.82 -16.48 -34.33
C LEU A 10 -23.65 -15.47 -34.27
N LEU A 11 -23.37 -14.79 -35.38
CA LEU A 11 -22.33 -13.75 -35.44
C LEU A 11 -22.76 -12.45 -34.73
N LEU A 12 -24.06 -12.13 -34.76
CA LEU A 12 -24.56 -10.93 -34.05
C LEU A 12 -24.65 -11.15 -32.54
N ALA A 13 -24.92 -12.37 -32.08
CA ALA A 13 -24.92 -12.72 -30.66
C ALA A 13 -23.51 -12.76 -30.06
N LEU A 14 -22.49 -13.14 -30.82
CA LEU A 14 -21.08 -13.06 -30.37
C LEU A 14 -20.55 -11.62 -30.31
N PHE A 15 -21.00 -10.72 -31.18
CA PHE A 15 -20.60 -9.31 -31.13
C PHE A 15 -21.25 -8.53 -29.96
N VAL A 16 -22.48 -8.87 -29.60
CA VAL A 16 -23.17 -8.26 -28.44
C VAL A 16 -22.63 -8.82 -27.11
N ALA A 17 -22.21 -10.10 -27.09
CA ALA A 17 -21.59 -10.67 -25.88
C ALA A 17 -20.15 -10.16 -25.61
N MET A 18 -19.40 -9.75 -26.66
CA MET A 18 -18.09 -9.13 -26.50
C MET A 18 -18.16 -7.66 -26.04
N SER A 19 -19.28 -6.97 -26.24
CA SER A 19 -19.42 -5.56 -25.81
C SER A 19 -19.83 -5.42 -24.35
N GLN A 20 -20.27 -6.48 -23.66
CA GLN A 20 -20.65 -6.45 -22.24
C GLN A 20 -19.54 -6.93 -21.28
N ALA A 21 -18.43 -7.47 -21.80
CA ALA A 21 -17.32 -7.95 -20.97
C ALA A 21 -16.20 -6.91 -20.75
N GLN A 22 -16.34 -5.69 -21.26
CA GLN A 22 -15.33 -4.62 -21.14
C GLN A 22 -15.75 -3.43 -20.25
N ALA A 23 -16.78 -3.59 -19.43
CA ALA A 23 -17.23 -2.54 -18.51
C ALA A 23 -16.61 -2.69 -17.12
N GLN A 24 -15.30 -2.84 -17.00
CA GLN A 24 -14.64 -2.85 -15.68
C GLN A 24 -13.20 -2.38 -15.83
N ASP A 25 -12.97 -1.14 -15.54
CA ASP A 25 -11.82 -0.56 -14.82
C ASP A 25 -11.61 0.92 -15.19
N THR A 26 -12.66 1.72 -15.09
CA THR A 26 -12.54 3.18 -15.16
C THR A 26 -12.01 3.71 -13.83
N SER A 27 -11.05 4.64 -13.90
CA SER A 27 -10.51 5.27 -12.69
C SER A 27 -11.64 5.97 -11.90
N GLU A 28 -11.50 6.06 -10.58
CA GLU A 28 -12.44 6.82 -9.74
C GLU A 28 -12.50 8.30 -10.16
N GLN A 29 -11.43 8.81 -10.75
CA GLN A 29 -11.41 10.15 -11.32
C GLN A 29 -12.29 10.23 -12.57
N PHE A 30 -12.22 9.27 -13.47
CA PHE A 30 -13.08 9.17 -14.65
C PHE A 30 -14.56 9.15 -14.24
N LYS A 31 -14.93 8.29 -13.29
CA LYS A 31 -16.31 8.18 -12.76
C LYS A 31 -16.84 9.49 -12.15
N ARG A 32 -15.96 10.31 -11.57
CA ARG A 32 -16.33 11.62 -11.02
C ARG A 32 -16.49 12.68 -12.10
N LEU A 33 -15.73 12.57 -13.18
CA LEU A 33 -15.76 13.50 -14.30
C LEU A 33 -16.90 13.21 -15.27
N ASP A 34 -17.23 11.95 -15.51
CA ASP A 34 -18.39 11.48 -16.25
C ASP A 34 -19.67 11.74 -15.42
N ARG A 35 -20.16 12.97 -15.51
CA ARG A 35 -21.28 13.46 -14.69
C ARG A 35 -22.62 12.92 -15.18
N ASN A 36 -22.76 12.72 -16.49
CA ASN A 36 -23.98 12.22 -17.13
C ASN A 36 -24.03 10.69 -17.15
N LYS A 37 -22.91 10.01 -16.80
CA LYS A 37 -22.74 8.56 -16.73
C LYS A 37 -22.98 7.86 -18.09
N ASP A 38 -22.56 8.51 -19.16
CA ASP A 38 -22.65 7.94 -20.52
C ASP A 38 -21.40 7.12 -20.92
N GLY A 39 -20.42 7.00 -19.99
CA GLY A 39 -19.18 6.25 -20.19
C GLY A 39 -18.10 7.04 -20.94
N LYS A 40 -18.25 8.35 -21.04
CA LYS A 40 -17.30 9.27 -21.67
C LYS A 40 -17.17 10.54 -20.84
N VAL A 41 -16.05 11.24 -21.01
CA VAL A 41 -15.84 12.56 -20.41
C VAL A 41 -15.59 13.56 -21.53
N THR A 42 -16.48 14.53 -21.67
CA THR A 42 -16.39 15.61 -22.67
C THR A 42 -15.66 16.84 -22.11
N LYS A 43 -15.29 17.80 -22.99
CA LYS A 43 -14.71 19.08 -22.55
C LYS A 43 -15.66 19.93 -21.69
N GLU A 44 -16.97 19.72 -21.79
CA GLU A 44 -17.98 20.37 -20.96
C GLU A 44 -18.00 19.80 -19.53
N GLU A 45 -17.71 18.52 -19.40
CA GLU A 45 -17.60 17.86 -18.08
C GLU A 45 -16.25 18.08 -17.42
N PHE A 46 -15.18 18.16 -18.22
CA PHE A 46 -13.82 18.39 -17.75
C PHE A 46 -13.00 19.20 -18.76
N SER A 47 -12.76 20.46 -18.48
CA SER A 47 -11.92 21.37 -19.28
C SER A 47 -10.51 21.60 -18.69
N GLY A 48 -10.02 20.66 -17.88
CA GLY A 48 -8.71 20.77 -17.25
C GLY A 48 -7.53 20.70 -18.24
N PRO A 49 -6.36 21.23 -17.87
CA PRO A 49 -5.19 21.36 -18.77
C PRO A 49 -4.63 20.04 -19.26
N ILE A 50 -5.05 18.92 -18.69
CA ILE A 50 -4.62 17.57 -19.09
C ILE A 50 -5.63 16.85 -20.01
N PHE A 51 -6.77 17.48 -20.35
CA PHE A 51 -7.78 16.86 -21.21
C PHE A 51 -7.16 16.36 -22.51
N ASP A 52 -6.45 17.24 -23.23
CA ASP A 52 -5.82 16.93 -24.52
C ASP A 52 -4.64 15.92 -24.41
N GLN A 53 -4.19 15.62 -23.19
CA GLN A 53 -3.18 14.57 -22.94
C GLN A 53 -3.82 13.20 -22.73
N ILE A 54 -5.06 13.16 -22.19
CA ILE A 54 -5.83 11.95 -21.98
C ILE A 54 -6.52 11.55 -23.28
N ASP A 55 -7.18 12.49 -23.95
CA ASP A 55 -7.78 12.36 -25.29
C ASP A 55 -6.66 12.13 -26.32
N SER A 56 -6.24 10.87 -26.43
CA SER A 56 -5.06 10.50 -27.23
C SER A 56 -5.33 10.46 -28.73
N ASN A 57 -6.60 10.25 -29.12
CA ASN A 57 -7.03 10.22 -30.52
C ASN A 57 -7.53 11.58 -31.01
N LYS A 58 -7.68 12.57 -30.07
CA LYS A 58 -8.10 13.96 -30.31
C LYS A 58 -9.52 14.07 -30.92
N ASP A 59 -10.42 13.17 -30.52
CA ASP A 59 -11.81 13.20 -30.97
C ASP A 59 -12.71 14.11 -30.12
N GLY A 60 -12.15 14.72 -29.06
CA GLY A 60 -12.84 15.65 -28.16
C GLY A 60 -13.56 14.98 -27.01
N VAL A 61 -13.35 13.67 -26.83
CA VAL A 61 -13.95 12.86 -25.75
C VAL A 61 -12.87 11.99 -25.12
N ILE A 62 -12.85 11.89 -23.82
CA ILE A 62 -12.02 10.90 -23.12
C ILE A 62 -12.87 9.66 -22.91
N THR A 63 -12.42 8.54 -23.45
CA THR A 63 -13.00 7.22 -23.21
C THR A 63 -12.39 6.54 -21.98
N ALA A 64 -13.05 5.53 -21.45
CA ALA A 64 -12.51 4.70 -20.38
C ALA A 64 -11.15 4.07 -20.73
N GLU A 65 -10.96 3.67 -21.99
CA GLU A 65 -9.69 3.13 -22.49
C GLU A 65 -8.56 4.18 -22.48
N GLU A 66 -8.86 5.40 -22.92
CA GLU A 66 -7.89 6.50 -22.91
C GLU A 66 -7.51 6.93 -21.52
N ASP A 67 -8.48 7.01 -20.58
CA ASP A 67 -8.20 7.25 -19.17
C ASP A 67 -7.32 6.14 -18.57
N GLN A 68 -7.60 4.88 -18.89
CA GLN A 68 -6.74 3.77 -18.47
C GLN A 68 -5.33 3.85 -19.06
N VAL A 69 -5.21 4.07 -20.37
CA VAL A 69 -3.91 4.20 -21.04
C VAL A 69 -3.13 5.38 -20.49
N PHE A 70 -3.79 6.51 -20.26
CA PHE A 70 -3.19 7.69 -19.67
C PHE A 70 -2.78 7.44 -18.21
N SER A 71 -3.66 6.81 -17.41
CA SER A 71 -3.36 6.43 -16.03
C SER A 71 -2.20 5.44 -15.92
N ARG A 72 -2.07 4.53 -16.89
CA ARG A 72 -0.92 3.62 -17.01
C ARG A 72 0.37 4.32 -17.46
N ARG A 73 0.26 5.35 -18.33
CA ARG A 73 1.40 6.14 -18.85
C ARG A 73 1.77 7.31 -17.95
N ARG A 74 0.88 7.68 -17.01
CA ARG A 74 1.14 8.82 -16.14
C ARG A 74 2.38 8.51 -15.30
N PRO A 75 3.51 9.22 -15.52
CA PRO A 75 4.55 9.22 -14.52
C PRO A 75 3.91 9.67 -13.20
N ALA A 76 4.45 9.21 -12.08
CA ALA A 76 3.99 9.63 -10.76
C ALA A 76 3.51 11.07 -10.81
N GLY A 77 2.31 11.35 -10.25
CA GLY A 77 1.56 12.60 -10.48
C GLY A 77 2.42 13.86 -10.51
N PRO A 78 1.95 15.00 -11.04
CA PRO A 78 2.79 16.17 -11.19
C PRO A 78 3.44 16.49 -9.84
N GLY A 79 4.70 16.10 -9.62
CA GLY A 79 5.38 16.46 -8.39
C GLY A 79 6.47 15.58 -7.83
N GLN A 80 6.58 14.31 -8.16
CA GLN A 80 7.74 13.56 -7.66
C GLN A 80 8.76 13.30 -8.76
N ARG A 81 9.56 14.36 -9.06
CA ARG A 81 10.82 14.18 -9.78
C ARG A 81 11.72 13.28 -8.92
N ILE A 82 12.15 12.16 -9.48
CA ILE A 82 13.15 11.31 -8.82
C ILE A 82 14.43 12.13 -8.67
N PRO A 83 14.94 12.30 -7.44
CA PRO A 83 16.19 13.02 -7.20
C PRO A 83 17.34 12.44 -8.03
N GLU A 84 18.24 13.32 -8.47
CA GLU A 84 19.40 12.89 -9.29
C GLU A 84 20.34 11.92 -8.54
N SER A 85 20.33 11.95 -7.22
CA SER A 85 21.06 11.03 -6.34
C SER A 85 20.49 9.60 -6.32
N ILE A 86 19.26 9.40 -6.82
CA ILE A 86 18.54 8.13 -6.78
C ILE A 86 18.51 7.47 -8.17
N LYS A 87 18.83 6.17 -8.22
CA LYS A 87 18.50 5.27 -9.33
C LYS A 87 17.19 4.57 -9.00
N ALA A 88 16.18 4.66 -9.88
CA ALA A 88 14.91 3.98 -9.70
C ALA A 88 14.75 2.86 -10.73
N GLU A 89 14.22 1.73 -10.27
CA GLU A 89 13.72 0.65 -11.10
C GLU A 89 12.22 0.51 -10.78
N LEU A 90 11.38 0.90 -11.73
CA LEU A 90 9.94 1.06 -11.54
C LEU A 90 9.18 -0.14 -12.08
N ASP A 91 7.96 -0.35 -11.55
CA ASP A 91 7.01 -1.34 -12.05
C ASP A 91 7.53 -2.80 -12.04
N LEU A 92 8.40 -3.14 -11.08
CA LEU A 92 8.96 -4.48 -10.95
C LEU A 92 7.87 -5.48 -10.51
N PRO A 93 7.59 -6.55 -11.29
CA PRO A 93 6.56 -7.53 -10.95
C PRO A 93 7.06 -8.46 -9.85
N TYR A 94 6.37 -8.52 -8.71
CA TYR A 94 6.74 -9.39 -7.59
C TYR A 94 5.87 -10.65 -7.49
N ALA A 95 4.69 -10.64 -8.12
CA ALA A 95 3.68 -11.67 -7.92
C ALA A 95 3.64 -12.74 -9.03
N GLY A 96 4.44 -12.58 -10.10
CA GLY A 96 4.39 -13.49 -11.27
C GLY A 96 3.10 -13.35 -12.09
N THR A 97 2.43 -12.19 -12.03
CA THR A 97 1.19 -11.88 -12.76
C THR A 97 1.33 -10.60 -13.57
N ASP A 98 0.41 -10.38 -14.52
CA ASP A 98 0.36 -9.13 -15.29
C ASP A 98 -0.41 -8.01 -14.58
N ASN A 99 -0.88 -8.25 -13.36
CA ASN A 99 -1.65 -7.27 -12.61
C ASN A 99 -0.81 -6.02 -12.31
N PRO A 100 -1.24 -4.82 -12.76
CA PRO A 100 -0.47 -3.58 -12.57
C PRO A 100 -0.37 -3.14 -11.11
N ARG A 101 -1.25 -3.63 -10.22
CA ARG A 101 -1.19 -3.34 -8.78
C ARG A 101 -0.21 -4.24 -8.03
N GLN A 102 0.13 -5.39 -8.59
CA GLN A 102 1.09 -6.33 -8.01
C GLN A 102 2.52 -6.05 -8.48
N ARG A 103 2.92 -4.79 -8.35
CA ARG A 103 4.26 -4.29 -8.73
C ARG A 103 4.83 -3.45 -7.61
N LEU A 104 6.15 -3.38 -7.56
CA LEU A 104 6.88 -2.51 -6.65
C LEU A 104 7.82 -1.57 -7.43
N ASP A 105 8.17 -0.47 -6.80
CA ASP A 105 9.22 0.44 -7.25
C ASP A 105 10.40 0.34 -6.29
N LEU A 106 11.60 0.13 -6.83
CA LEU A 106 12.86 0.03 -6.10
C LEU A 106 13.72 1.27 -6.35
N TYR A 107 14.17 1.88 -5.27
CA TYR A 107 15.00 3.09 -5.27
C TYR A 107 16.33 2.78 -4.61
N LEU A 108 17.42 3.01 -5.34
CA LEU A 108 18.79 2.74 -4.92
C LEU A 108 19.59 4.05 -4.91
N PRO A 109 20.46 4.28 -3.93
CA PRO A 109 21.38 5.41 -3.96
C PRO A 109 22.40 5.22 -5.09
N LYS A 110 22.67 6.28 -5.88
CA LYS A 110 23.75 6.26 -6.86
C LYS A 110 25.13 6.23 -6.21
N THR A 111 25.23 6.83 -5.03
CA THR A 111 26.45 6.82 -4.22
C THR A 111 26.13 6.16 -2.88
N ARG A 112 26.82 5.09 -2.55
CA ARG A 112 26.71 4.38 -1.27
C ARG A 112 27.73 4.90 -0.29
N LYS A 113 27.38 4.99 0.99
CA LYS A 113 28.34 5.31 2.05
C LYS A 113 29.31 4.18 2.35
N GLU A 114 28.86 2.94 2.21
CA GLU A 114 29.63 1.74 2.47
C GLU A 114 29.46 0.74 1.32
N ASP A 115 30.48 -0.04 1.04
CA ASP A 115 30.41 -1.13 0.06
C ASP A 115 29.90 -2.43 0.74
N LYS A 116 28.66 -2.35 1.23
CA LYS A 116 27.94 -3.47 1.86
C LYS A 116 26.54 -3.58 1.25
N PRO A 117 25.91 -4.76 1.34
CA PRO A 117 24.48 -4.87 1.00
C PRO A 117 23.65 -3.86 1.81
N LEU A 118 22.70 -3.20 1.13
CA LEU A 118 21.88 -2.16 1.73
C LEU A 118 20.71 -2.76 2.51
N PRO A 119 20.46 -2.34 3.75
CA PRO A 119 19.19 -2.57 4.39
C PRO A 119 18.06 -1.88 3.59
N VAL A 120 16.85 -2.43 3.68
CA VAL A 120 15.70 -2.01 2.88
C VAL A 120 14.64 -1.37 3.76
N VAL A 121 14.15 -0.19 3.38
CA VAL A 121 12.95 0.42 3.94
C VAL A 121 11.82 0.31 2.92
N VAL A 122 10.79 -0.46 3.26
CA VAL A 122 9.63 -0.70 2.42
C VAL A 122 8.47 0.17 2.87
N PHE A 123 7.88 0.90 1.95
CA PHE A 123 6.67 1.69 2.19
C PHE A 123 5.45 1.01 1.56
N ILE A 124 4.35 0.95 2.32
CA ILE A 124 3.03 0.49 1.88
C ILE A 124 2.04 1.65 1.99
N HIS A 125 1.38 1.96 0.87
CA HIS A 125 0.50 3.12 0.79
C HIS A 125 -0.83 2.91 1.52
N GLY A 126 -1.42 4.01 2.00
CA GLY A 126 -2.77 4.08 2.52
C GLY A 126 -3.83 4.17 1.41
N GLY A 127 -5.05 4.54 1.79
CA GLY A 127 -6.16 4.73 0.87
C GLY A 127 -7.34 3.79 1.15
N ALA A 128 -7.52 3.41 2.42
CA ALA A 128 -8.65 2.61 2.88
C ALA A 128 -8.80 1.27 2.11
N TRP A 129 -7.69 0.72 1.62
CA TRP A 129 -7.63 -0.47 0.73
C TRP A 129 -8.43 -0.33 -0.57
N GLN A 130 -9.03 0.83 -0.85
CA GLN A 130 -9.87 1.11 -2.01
C GLN A 130 -9.19 2.02 -3.04
N ALA A 131 -8.16 2.73 -2.62
CA ALA A 131 -7.43 3.69 -3.44
C ALA A 131 -5.94 3.69 -3.08
N GLY A 132 -5.17 4.52 -3.77
CA GLY A 132 -3.73 4.64 -3.55
C GLY A 132 -2.92 3.85 -4.57
N ASP A 133 -1.62 4.13 -4.56
CA ASP A 133 -0.68 3.53 -5.52
C ASP A 133 0.75 3.67 -5.00
N LYS A 134 1.63 2.72 -5.33
CA LYS A 134 3.05 2.73 -5.02
C LYS A 134 3.80 3.99 -5.48
N ARG A 135 3.31 4.65 -6.54
CA ARG A 135 3.91 5.88 -7.08
C ARG A 135 4.00 7.02 -6.07
N GLY A 136 3.17 7.01 -5.03
CA GLY A 136 3.26 7.97 -3.90
C GLY A 136 4.40 7.71 -2.92
N GLY A 137 5.04 6.54 -2.98
CA GLY A 137 5.95 6.08 -1.93
C GLY A 137 7.36 6.67 -1.98
N LEU A 138 7.80 7.22 -3.12
CA LEU A 138 9.13 7.87 -3.18
C LEU A 138 9.31 8.90 -2.06
N GLY A 139 8.29 9.74 -1.80
CA GLY A 139 8.35 10.75 -0.74
C GLY A 139 8.49 10.19 0.67
N ALA A 140 8.12 8.94 0.88
CA ALA A 140 8.27 8.27 2.17
C ALA A 140 9.67 7.66 2.35
N VAL A 141 10.31 7.23 1.25
CA VAL A 141 11.60 6.52 1.33
C VAL A 141 12.79 7.34 0.85
N ALA A 142 12.58 8.46 0.14
CA ALA A 142 13.67 9.24 -0.48
C ALA A 142 14.76 9.63 0.51
N GLN A 143 14.42 10.13 1.69
CA GLN A 143 15.39 10.54 2.71
C GLN A 143 16.34 9.41 3.14
N PHE A 144 15.84 8.17 3.18
CA PHE A 144 16.65 6.99 3.51
C PHE A 144 17.59 6.66 2.35
N VAL A 145 17.10 6.71 1.11
CA VAL A 145 17.89 6.41 -0.09
C VAL A 145 18.97 7.50 -0.32
N GLU A 146 18.61 8.78 -0.19
CA GLU A 146 19.55 9.91 -0.37
C GLU A 146 20.67 9.92 0.67
N SER A 147 20.46 9.30 1.84
CA SER A 147 21.54 9.11 2.82
C SER A 147 22.67 8.22 2.32
N GLY A 148 22.44 7.42 1.26
CA GLY A 148 23.42 6.43 0.76
C GLY A 148 23.52 5.15 1.61
N GLU A 149 22.67 4.99 2.61
CA GLU A 149 22.73 3.95 3.63
C GLU A 149 21.61 2.90 3.53
N TYR A 150 20.59 3.18 2.71
CA TYR A 150 19.41 2.32 2.54
C TYR A 150 19.00 2.19 1.07
N ALA A 151 18.37 1.09 0.75
CA ALA A 151 17.48 1.00 -0.39
C ALA A 151 16.04 1.34 0.05
N GLY A 152 15.27 2.00 -0.81
CA GLY A 152 13.86 2.30 -0.60
C GLY A 152 12.99 1.48 -1.53
N VAL A 153 11.84 1.04 -1.06
CA VAL A 153 10.86 0.32 -1.87
C VAL A 153 9.47 0.87 -1.63
N SER A 154 8.66 0.96 -2.67
CA SER A 154 7.24 1.22 -2.55
C SER A 154 6.44 0.09 -3.18
N VAL A 155 5.49 -0.45 -2.44
CA VAL A 155 4.71 -1.63 -2.84
C VAL A 155 3.29 -1.24 -3.20
N GLY A 156 2.83 -1.67 -4.40
CA GLY A 156 1.43 -1.70 -4.76
C GLY A 156 0.80 -3.01 -4.31
N TYR A 157 -0.50 -3.01 -4.10
CA TYR A 157 -1.27 -4.20 -3.73
C TYR A 157 -2.69 -4.10 -4.30
N ARG A 158 -3.38 -5.24 -4.46
CA ARG A 158 -4.77 -5.28 -4.97
C ARG A 158 -5.72 -4.55 -4.02
N LEU A 159 -6.59 -3.74 -4.59
CA LEU A 159 -7.60 -3.00 -3.83
C LEU A 159 -8.89 -3.82 -3.67
N THR A 160 -9.75 -3.41 -2.75
CA THR A 160 -10.99 -4.13 -2.41
C THR A 160 -12.01 -4.19 -3.54
N GLY A 161 -11.93 -3.27 -4.52
CA GLY A 161 -12.72 -3.35 -5.75
C GLY A 161 -12.29 -4.49 -6.68
N GLU A 162 -11.11 -5.05 -6.47
CA GLU A 162 -10.53 -6.14 -7.24
C GLU A 162 -10.52 -7.45 -6.45
N ALA A 163 -10.13 -7.40 -5.18
CA ALA A 163 -10.06 -8.58 -4.32
C ALA A 163 -10.22 -8.19 -2.84
N ILE A 164 -10.97 -9.01 -2.10
CA ILE A 164 -11.13 -8.84 -0.65
C ILE A 164 -9.96 -9.48 0.11
N TRP A 165 -9.91 -9.31 1.43
CA TRP A 165 -9.01 -10.02 2.34
C TRP A 165 -9.05 -11.55 2.11
N PRO A 166 -7.89 -12.24 2.10
CA PRO A 166 -6.54 -11.79 2.48
C PRO A 166 -5.66 -11.37 1.27
N ALA A 167 -6.22 -10.95 0.15
CA ALA A 167 -5.48 -10.63 -1.06
C ALA A 167 -4.38 -9.58 -0.81
N GLN A 168 -4.65 -8.56 0.00
CA GLN A 168 -3.75 -7.45 0.28
C GLN A 168 -2.49 -7.91 1.03
N ILE A 169 -2.65 -8.75 2.05
CA ILE A 169 -1.51 -9.27 2.81
C ILE A 169 -0.71 -10.30 1.99
N HIS A 170 -1.36 -11.09 1.16
CA HIS A 170 -0.68 -12.01 0.24
C HIS A 170 0.23 -11.25 -0.74
N ASP A 171 -0.22 -10.11 -1.25
CA ASP A 171 0.54 -9.23 -2.12
C ASP A 171 1.75 -8.66 -1.38
N CYS A 172 1.55 -8.09 -0.18
CA CYS A 172 2.63 -7.53 0.62
C CYS A 172 3.69 -8.59 0.98
N LYS A 173 3.28 -9.78 1.41
CA LYS A 173 4.20 -10.88 1.71
C LYS A 173 4.97 -11.37 0.49
N ALA A 174 4.31 -11.44 -0.67
CA ALA A 174 4.99 -11.76 -1.92
C ALA A 174 6.04 -10.73 -2.30
N ALA A 175 5.77 -9.43 -2.08
CA ALA A 175 6.75 -8.37 -2.31
C ALA A 175 7.98 -8.51 -1.38
N ILE A 176 7.79 -8.85 -0.10
CA ILE A 176 8.91 -9.11 0.83
C ILE A 176 9.73 -10.32 0.39
N ARG A 177 9.09 -11.43 -0.01
CA ARG A 177 9.79 -12.61 -0.55
C ARG A 177 10.57 -12.28 -1.83
N TRP A 178 9.97 -11.48 -2.72
CA TRP A 178 10.63 -11.03 -3.94
C TRP A 178 11.90 -10.23 -3.65
N LEU A 179 11.88 -9.34 -2.67
CA LEU A 179 13.05 -8.57 -2.25
C LEU A 179 14.18 -9.49 -1.77
N ARG A 180 13.87 -10.52 -0.97
CA ARG A 180 14.85 -11.51 -0.52
C ARG A 180 15.43 -12.31 -1.67
N GLY A 181 14.59 -12.86 -2.52
CA GLY A 181 15.04 -13.66 -3.67
C GLY A 181 15.86 -12.87 -4.69
N ASN A 182 15.67 -11.55 -4.75
CA ASN A 182 16.42 -10.65 -5.62
C ASN A 182 17.54 -9.87 -4.90
N ALA A 183 17.80 -10.15 -3.61
CA ALA A 183 18.74 -9.39 -2.79
C ALA A 183 20.14 -9.33 -3.41
N LYS A 184 20.66 -10.45 -3.91
CA LYS A 184 21.96 -10.50 -4.58
C LYS A 184 22.02 -9.63 -5.84
N LYS A 185 20.95 -9.63 -6.65
CA LYS A 185 20.87 -8.85 -7.90
C LYS A 185 20.99 -7.35 -7.65
N TYR A 186 20.38 -6.86 -6.58
CA TYR A 186 20.32 -5.43 -6.25
C TYR A 186 21.30 -5.01 -5.15
N ASN A 187 22.11 -5.95 -4.65
CA ASN A 187 23.01 -5.78 -3.50
C ASN A 187 22.26 -5.23 -2.28
N LEU A 188 21.17 -5.92 -1.89
CA LEU A 188 20.36 -5.68 -0.70
C LEU A 188 20.73 -6.68 0.39
N ASP A 189 20.50 -6.29 1.65
CA ASP A 189 20.63 -7.20 2.78
C ASP A 189 19.29 -7.94 3.00
N PRO A 190 19.22 -9.25 2.74
CA PRO A 190 17.97 -10.01 2.83
C PRO A 190 17.44 -10.13 4.27
N ASP A 191 18.30 -9.95 5.26
CA ASP A 191 17.97 -10.09 6.68
C ASP A 191 17.60 -8.75 7.34
N LYS A 192 17.68 -7.64 6.58
CA LYS A 192 17.45 -6.28 7.08
C LYS A 192 16.39 -5.55 6.26
N ILE A 193 15.15 -6.02 6.39
CA ILE A 193 13.97 -5.44 5.72
C ILE A 193 13.04 -4.85 6.78
N GLY A 194 13.03 -3.52 6.88
CA GLY A 194 12.08 -2.78 7.70
C GLY A 194 10.90 -2.27 6.86
N VAL A 195 9.73 -2.18 7.49
CA VAL A 195 8.52 -1.76 6.78
C VAL A 195 7.89 -0.55 7.47
N THR A 196 7.29 0.34 6.66
CA THR A 196 6.45 1.43 7.15
C THR A 196 5.25 1.62 6.24
N GLY A 197 4.15 2.10 6.79
CA GLY A 197 2.93 2.35 6.04
C GLY A 197 2.02 3.33 6.75
N THR A 198 1.09 3.93 6.02
CA THR A 198 0.13 4.92 6.52
C THR A 198 -1.29 4.42 6.40
N SER A 199 -2.15 4.62 7.43
CA SER A 199 -3.58 4.26 7.36
C SER A 199 -3.77 2.77 6.99
N ALA A 200 -4.48 2.46 5.90
CA ALA A 200 -4.58 1.09 5.37
C ALA A 200 -3.21 0.41 5.15
N GLY A 201 -2.17 1.19 4.76
CA GLY A 201 -0.80 0.68 4.68
C GLY A 201 -0.17 0.44 6.06
N GLY A 202 -0.52 1.24 7.06
CA GLY A 202 -0.18 1.01 8.48
C GLY A 202 -0.73 -0.33 8.97
N HIS A 203 -2.00 -0.61 8.68
CA HIS A 203 -2.59 -1.92 8.91
C HIS A 203 -1.79 -3.06 8.26
N LEU A 204 -1.45 -2.92 6.96
CA LEU A 204 -0.74 -3.99 6.24
C LEU A 204 0.69 -4.22 6.76
N VAL A 205 1.40 -3.16 7.20
CA VAL A 205 2.71 -3.36 7.83
C VAL A 205 2.59 -3.95 9.23
N ALA A 206 1.54 -3.60 9.99
CA ALA A 206 1.24 -4.26 11.27
C ALA A 206 0.96 -5.75 11.07
N MET A 207 0.15 -6.10 10.06
CA MET A 207 -0.09 -7.50 9.68
C MET A 207 1.18 -8.23 9.22
N LEU A 208 2.08 -7.59 8.45
CA LEU A 208 3.38 -8.17 8.10
C LEU A 208 4.21 -8.50 9.35
N GLY A 209 4.20 -7.61 10.35
CA GLY A 209 4.94 -7.80 11.58
C GLY A 209 4.38 -8.93 12.45
N THR A 210 3.06 -9.05 12.57
CA THR A 210 2.41 -9.98 13.50
C THR A 210 2.05 -11.34 12.90
N THR A 211 2.16 -11.51 11.58
CA THR A 211 1.77 -12.76 10.90
C THR A 211 2.95 -13.55 10.30
N GLY A 212 4.17 -13.35 10.82
CA GLY A 212 5.37 -14.01 10.29
C GLY A 212 5.30 -15.54 10.28
N ASP A 213 4.53 -16.15 11.19
CA ASP A 213 4.36 -17.61 11.33
C ASP A 213 2.96 -18.10 10.91
N VAL A 214 2.08 -17.22 10.42
CA VAL A 214 0.72 -17.58 10.05
C VAL A 214 0.69 -18.08 8.61
N LYS A 215 0.78 -19.38 8.44
CA LYS A 215 0.90 -20.07 7.13
C LYS A 215 -0.28 -19.77 6.20
N GLU A 216 -1.48 -19.63 6.75
CA GLU A 216 -2.71 -19.35 6.01
C GLU A 216 -2.66 -17.98 5.33
N LEU A 217 -1.89 -17.05 5.87
CA LEU A 217 -1.71 -15.70 5.35
C LEU A 217 -0.46 -15.51 4.48
N GLU A 218 0.35 -16.59 4.26
CA GLU A 218 1.53 -16.49 3.38
C GLU A 218 1.17 -16.32 1.90
N GLY A 219 0.06 -16.88 1.45
CA GLY A 219 -0.30 -16.90 0.04
C GLY A 219 0.67 -17.72 -0.82
N LYS A 220 0.40 -17.74 -2.13
CA LYS A 220 1.17 -18.54 -3.11
C LYS A 220 1.60 -17.70 -4.32
N LEU A 221 1.78 -16.39 -4.13
CA LEU A 221 2.15 -15.46 -5.20
C LEU A 221 3.66 -15.37 -5.37
N GLY A 222 4.09 -15.21 -6.63
CA GLY A 222 5.49 -15.00 -6.99
C GLY A 222 6.31 -16.29 -7.07
N GLU A 223 7.56 -16.14 -7.49
CA GLU A 223 8.50 -17.24 -7.75
C GLU A 223 9.32 -17.64 -6.52
N HIS A 224 9.37 -16.78 -5.49
CA HIS A 224 10.23 -16.96 -4.32
C HIS A 224 9.48 -17.51 -3.10
N LEU A 225 8.71 -18.56 -3.29
CA LEU A 225 7.85 -19.15 -2.25
C LEU A 225 8.62 -19.77 -1.08
N SER A 226 9.89 -20.13 -1.28
CA SER A 226 10.78 -20.66 -0.23
C SER A 226 11.39 -19.58 0.66
N GLU A 227 11.34 -18.30 0.21
CA GLU A 227 11.85 -17.18 0.99
C GLU A 227 10.89 -16.81 2.11
N SER A 228 11.42 -16.28 3.21
CA SER A 228 10.63 -15.79 4.32
C SER A 228 9.94 -14.46 3.99
N SER A 229 8.70 -14.27 4.43
CA SER A 229 8.01 -12.98 4.39
C SER A 229 8.20 -12.14 5.66
N ARG A 230 8.93 -12.65 6.68
CA ARG A 230 9.19 -11.93 7.93
C ARG A 230 9.93 -10.62 7.68
N VAL A 231 9.64 -9.62 8.51
CA VAL A 231 10.29 -8.32 8.48
C VAL A 231 11.11 -8.09 9.75
N THR A 232 12.09 -7.19 9.68
CA THR A 232 13.04 -6.96 10.78
C THR A 232 12.50 -5.97 11.81
N CYS A 233 11.71 -4.99 11.36
CA CYS A 233 11.05 -4.01 12.24
C CYS A 233 9.89 -3.32 11.50
N VAL A 234 8.96 -2.75 12.24
CA VAL A 234 7.72 -2.15 11.73
C VAL A 234 7.56 -0.74 12.26
N VAL A 235 7.27 0.21 11.35
CA VAL A 235 6.76 1.54 11.70
C VAL A 235 5.34 1.68 11.16
N ASP A 236 4.36 1.51 12.02
CA ASP A 236 2.95 1.73 11.71
C ASP A 236 2.58 3.19 11.95
N GLN A 237 2.08 3.85 10.93
CA GLN A 237 1.57 5.22 11.02
C GLN A 237 0.05 5.20 10.93
N PHE A 238 -0.61 5.36 12.07
CA PHE A 238 -2.08 5.47 12.22
C PHE A 238 -2.86 4.40 11.46
N GLY A 239 -2.40 3.15 11.48
CA GLY A 239 -3.12 2.01 10.92
C GLY A 239 -4.23 1.50 11.83
N PRO A 240 -5.37 1.03 11.29
CA PRO A 240 -6.30 0.22 12.08
C PRO A 240 -5.67 -1.13 12.39
N THR A 241 -5.82 -1.61 13.62
CA THR A 241 -5.13 -2.80 14.13
C THR A 241 -6.08 -3.86 14.69
N ASP A 242 -7.28 -3.45 15.07
CA ASP A 242 -8.40 -4.33 15.45
C ASP A 242 -9.68 -3.83 14.77
N LEU A 243 -10.08 -4.49 13.68
CA LEU A 243 -11.20 -4.06 12.87
C LEU A 243 -12.56 -4.16 13.60
N LEU A 244 -12.69 -5.06 14.57
CA LEU A 244 -13.90 -5.20 15.39
C LEU A 244 -14.02 -4.11 16.44
N ALA A 245 -12.91 -3.52 16.86
CA ALA A 245 -12.83 -2.46 17.86
C ALA A 245 -12.85 -1.04 17.29
N MET A 246 -12.94 -0.87 15.98
CA MET A 246 -13.02 0.45 15.34
C MET A 246 -14.31 1.21 15.75
N GLY A 247 -15.45 0.52 15.80
CA GLY A 247 -16.73 1.09 16.24
C GLY A 247 -17.35 2.11 15.28
N GLY A 248 -18.44 2.75 15.69
CA GLY A 248 -19.08 3.85 14.96
C GLY A 248 -19.39 3.55 13.49
N SER A 249 -19.00 4.46 12.60
CA SER A 249 -19.24 4.33 11.14
C SER A 249 -18.49 3.17 10.51
N HIS A 250 -17.43 2.64 11.14
CA HIS A 250 -16.65 1.51 10.65
C HIS A 250 -17.43 0.19 10.64
N ASN A 251 -18.50 0.11 11.46
CA ASN A 251 -19.44 -1.04 11.46
C ASN A 251 -20.47 -0.98 10.32
N ASN A 252 -20.50 0.10 9.54
CA ASN A 252 -21.43 0.20 8.42
C ASN A 252 -21.08 -0.83 7.33
N PRO A 253 -22.07 -1.53 6.73
CA PRO A 253 -21.82 -2.50 5.65
C PRO A 253 -21.06 -1.95 4.44
N ASN A 254 -21.09 -0.63 4.25
CA ASN A 254 -20.37 0.06 3.17
C ASN A 254 -19.04 0.70 3.62
N SER A 255 -18.64 0.48 4.87
CA SER A 255 -17.34 0.98 5.36
C SER A 255 -16.16 0.36 4.60
N PRO A 256 -15.00 1.01 4.61
CA PRO A 256 -13.79 0.44 4.05
C PRO A 256 -13.43 -0.92 4.63
N GLU A 257 -13.61 -1.09 5.93
CA GLU A 257 -13.34 -2.32 6.68
C GLU A 257 -14.29 -3.43 6.23
N SER A 258 -15.59 -3.13 6.09
CA SER A 258 -16.58 -4.08 5.61
C SER A 258 -16.30 -4.52 4.16
N LYS A 259 -15.87 -3.61 3.31
CA LYS A 259 -15.44 -3.94 1.95
C LYS A 259 -14.17 -4.77 1.93
N LEU A 260 -13.24 -4.52 2.85
CA LEU A 260 -12.02 -5.31 2.98
C LEU A 260 -12.35 -6.77 3.31
N VAL A 261 -13.20 -6.99 4.31
CA VAL A 261 -13.52 -8.34 4.80
C VAL A 261 -14.65 -9.03 4.02
N GLY A 262 -15.23 -8.35 3.02
CA GLY A 262 -16.24 -8.92 2.12
C GLY A 262 -17.65 -8.99 2.69
N GLY A 263 -17.95 -8.22 3.74
CA GLY A 263 -19.27 -8.11 4.37
C GLY A 263 -19.23 -7.21 5.59
N ALA A 264 -20.39 -6.92 6.22
CA ALA A 264 -20.41 -6.10 7.41
C ALA A 264 -19.46 -6.67 8.48
N VAL A 265 -18.54 -5.83 9.01
CA VAL A 265 -17.47 -6.27 9.94
C VAL A 265 -18.03 -7.09 11.10
N GLN A 266 -19.16 -6.66 11.66
CA GLN A 266 -19.78 -7.34 12.81
C GLN A 266 -20.49 -8.65 12.45
N GLU A 267 -20.78 -8.89 11.18
CA GLU A 267 -21.34 -10.13 10.66
C GLU A 267 -20.26 -11.10 10.17
N THR A 268 -19.11 -10.56 9.74
CA THR A 268 -17.95 -11.32 9.25
C THR A 268 -16.81 -11.40 10.29
N GLN A 269 -17.15 -11.53 11.57
CA GLN A 269 -16.19 -11.42 12.68
C GLN A 269 -14.97 -12.34 12.56
N LYS A 270 -15.12 -13.54 12.00
CA LYS A 270 -13.98 -14.46 11.80
C LYS A 270 -12.94 -13.84 10.87
N VAL A 271 -13.37 -13.31 9.73
CA VAL A 271 -12.47 -12.66 8.74
C VAL A 271 -11.93 -11.36 9.31
N ALA A 272 -12.75 -10.58 10.01
CA ALA A 272 -12.32 -9.35 10.66
C ALA A 272 -11.22 -9.60 11.72
N ARG A 273 -11.34 -10.67 12.53
CA ARG A 273 -10.27 -11.08 13.47
C ARG A 273 -9.01 -11.52 12.73
N GLU A 274 -9.15 -12.31 11.66
CA GLU A 274 -8.02 -12.71 10.82
C GLU A 274 -7.31 -11.51 10.19
N ALA A 275 -8.06 -10.45 9.85
CA ALA A 275 -7.53 -9.20 9.32
C ALA A 275 -7.10 -8.20 10.42
N SER A 276 -7.02 -8.59 11.68
CA SER A 276 -6.66 -7.71 12.81
C SER A 276 -5.31 -8.10 13.40
N ALA A 277 -4.33 -7.19 13.33
CA ALA A 277 -2.96 -7.43 13.79
C ALA A 277 -2.89 -7.81 15.28
N THR A 278 -3.76 -7.24 16.12
CA THR A 278 -3.86 -7.55 17.54
C THR A 278 -4.13 -9.04 17.84
N THR A 279 -4.77 -9.75 16.89
CA THR A 279 -5.13 -11.17 17.04
C THR A 279 -3.94 -12.10 16.87
N HIS A 280 -2.91 -11.67 16.16
CA HIS A 280 -1.77 -12.52 15.77
C HIS A 280 -0.50 -12.27 16.56
N VAL A 281 -0.50 -11.32 17.49
CA VAL A 281 0.70 -10.96 18.25
C VAL A 281 1.31 -12.19 18.91
N SER A 282 2.60 -12.39 18.68
CA SER A 282 3.41 -13.46 19.24
C SER A 282 4.74 -12.92 19.77
N LYS A 283 5.41 -13.68 20.65
CA LYS A 283 6.71 -13.28 21.21
C LYS A 283 7.83 -13.15 20.17
N ASP A 284 7.65 -13.77 19.00
CA ASP A 284 8.65 -13.82 17.93
C ASP A 284 8.45 -12.68 16.90
N ASP A 285 7.53 -11.76 17.19
CA ASP A 285 7.29 -10.59 16.34
C ASP A 285 8.44 -9.58 16.44
N PRO A 286 8.72 -8.84 15.35
CA PRO A 286 9.78 -7.84 15.32
C PRO A 286 9.43 -6.61 16.20
N PRO A 287 10.40 -5.73 16.48
CA PRO A 287 10.14 -4.45 17.12
C PRO A 287 9.16 -3.56 16.34
N PHE A 288 8.31 -2.85 17.07
CA PHE A 288 7.33 -1.92 16.53
C PHE A 288 7.51 -0.47 17.02
N MET A 289 7.36 0.49 16.12
CA MET A 289 7.06 1.89 16.42
C MET A 289 5.68 2.22 15.88
N LEU A 290 4.80 2.75 16.73
CA LEU A 290 3.45 3.17 16.41
C LEU A 290 3.38 4.69 16.50
N LEU A 291 3.08 5.36 15.40
CA LEU A 291 2.95 6.82 15.28
C LEU A 291 1.49 7.16 15.01
N HIS A 292 0.82 7.93 15.88
CA HIS A 292 -0.59 8.23 15.71
C HIS A 292 -0.97 9.62 16.21
N GLY A 293 -1.79 10.33 15.43
CA GLY A 293 -2.33 11.62 15.83
C GLY A 293 -3.40 11.48 16.90
N THR A 294 -3.30 12.26 17.98
CA THR A 294 -4.23 12.15 19.12
C THR A 294 -5.65 12.63 18.79
N ASN A 295 -5.84 13.40 17.71
CA ASN A 295 -7.14 13.91 17.23
C ASN A 295 -7.54 13.25 15.90
N ASP A 296 -7.13 12.01 15.66
CA ASP A 296 -7.50 11.28 14.46
C ASP A 296 -8.98 10.90 14.47
N ASN A 297 -9.73 11.46 13.51
CA ASN A 297 -11.17 11.23 13.32
C ASN A 297 -11.48 10.17 12.26
N VAL A 298 -10.44 9.59 11.63
CA VAL A 298 -10.58 8.57 10.58
C VAL A 298 -10.22 7.20 11.14
N VAL A 299 -9.07 7.05 11.76
CA VAL A 299 -8.69 5.86 12.52
C VAL A 299 -8.54 6.27 13.99
N PRO A 300 -9.38 5.77 14.89
CA PRO A 300 -9.32 6.17 16.29
C PRO A 300 -7.93 5.87 16.91
N PHE A 301 -7.40 6.80 17.71
CA PHE A 301 -6.09 6.68 18.35
C PHE A 301 -5.92 5.38 19.15
N ASN A 302 -7.03 4.89 19.75
CA ASN A 302 -7.02 3.63 20.51
C ASN A 302 -6.60 2.42 19.69
N GLN A 303 -6.61 2.48 18.36
CA GLN A 303 -6.14 1.39 17.52
C GLN A 303 -4.64 1.14 17.73
N SER A 304 -3.84 2.21 17.83
CA SER A 304 -2.42 2.08 18.17
C SER A 304 -2.21 1.67 19.65
N GLU A 305 -3.07 2.12 20.57
CA GLU A 305 -3.02 1.67 21.97
C GLU A 305 -3.28 0.16 22.07
N LEU A 306 -4.32 -0.35 21.40
CA LEU A 306 -4.65 -1.78 21.41
C LEU A 306 -3.50 -2.64 20.90
N LEU A 307 -2.85 -2.25 19.81
CA LEU A 307 -1.71 -3.00 19.29
C LEU A 307 -0.50 -2.87 20.22
N HIS A 308 -0.21 -1.67 20.72
CA HIS A 308 0.88 -1.46 21.67
C HIS A 308 0.75 -2.36 22.90
N ASP A 309 -0.42 -2.38 23.50
CA ASP A 309 -0.71 -3.19 24.68
C ASP A 309 -0.61 -4.69 24.38
N ALA A 310 -1.12 -5.14 23.23
CA ALA A 310 -1.00 -6.53 22.80
C ALA A 310 0.48 -6.93 22.61
N LEU A 311 1.28 -6.09 21.93
CA LEU A 311 2.70 -6.32 21.72
C LEU A 311 3.47 -6.37 23.04
N LYS A 312 3.24 -5.42 23.94
CA LYS A 312 3.86 -5.40 25.28
C LYS A 312 3.50 -6.65 26.08
N LYS A 313 2.23 -7.06 26.05
CA LYS A 313 1.77 -8.30 26.72
C LYS A 313 2.39 -9.54 26.09
N GLY A 314 2.63 -9.54 24.78
CA GLY A 314 3.34 -10.61 24.06
C GLY A 314 4.85 -10.63 24.29
N GLY A 315 5.41 -9.63 25.01
CA GLY A 315 6.86 -9.52 25.25
C GLY A 315 7.65 -8.93 24.08
N VAL A 316 6.95 -8.27 23.13
CA VAL A 316 7.56 -7.64 21.96
C VAL A 316 8.00 -6.21 22.30
N GLU A 317 9.15 -5.77 21.76
CA GLU A 317 9.57 -4.37 21.84
C GLU A 317 8.57 -3.50 21.07
N SER A 318 7.85 -2.61 21.75
CA SER A 318 6.86 -1.72 21.18
C SER A 318 6.98 -0.31 21.75
N MET A 319 6.99 0.68 20.87
CA MET A 319 7.03 2.09 21.20
C MET A 319 5.80 2.77 20.59
N LEU A 320 4.93 3.33 21.42
CA LEU A 320 3.83 4.19 20.99
C LEU A 320 4.28 5.65 21.12
N VAL A 321 4.22 6.40 20.04
CA VAL A 321 4.60 7.82 19.95
C VAL A 321 3.39 8.63 19.51
N PRO A 322 2.66 9.25 20.44
CA PRO A 322 1.56 10.15 20.10
C PRO A 322 2.04 11.39 19.37
N VAL A 323 1.31 11.82 18.35
CA VAL A 323 1.51 13.13 17.71
C VAL A 323 0.37 14.05 18.18
N GLU A 324 0.68 14.90 19.16
CA GLU A 324 -0.31 15.73 19.88
C GLU A 324 -1.02 16.69 18.94
N GLY A 325 -2.36 16.66 18.98
CA GLY A 325 -3.22 17.52 18.18
C GLY A 325 -3.32 17.17 16.70
N ALA A 326 -2.53 16.22 16.22
CA ALA A 326 -2.60 15.78 14.83
C ALA A 326 -3.85 14.94 14.57
N GLY A 327 -4.40 15.08 13.36
CA GLY A 327 -5.48 14.25 12.82
C GLY A 327 -4.93 13.04 12.04
N HIS A 328 -5.70 12.58 11.04
CA HIS A 328 -5.33 11.46 10.16
C HIS A 328 -4.25 11.87 9.16
N GLY A 329 -3.04 11.91 9.62
CA GLY A 329 -1.84 12.29 8.86
C GLY A 329 -1.11 13.47 9.49
N PHE A 330 0.19 13.36 9.45
CA PHE A 330 1.13 14.34 9.96
C PHE A 330 2.46 14.23 9.22
N ARG A 331 3.17 15.35 9.13
CA ARG A 331 4.54 15.39 8.60
C ARG A 331 5.31 16.43 9.38
N THR A 332 6.18 15.99 10.26
CA THR A 332 7.10 16.85 11.00
C THR A 332 8.51 16.29 10.86
N ASN A 333 9.52 17.15 10.99
CA ASN A 333 10.92 16.72 10.99
C ASN A 333 11.19 15.74 12.13
N GLU A 334 10.51 15.91 13.27
CA GLU A 334 10.68 15.04 14.42
C GLU A 334 10.14 13.64 14.19
N VAL A 335 8.99 13.49 13.51
CA VAL A 335 8.48 12.20 13.07
C VAL A 335 9.48 11.51 12.14
N ALA A 336 9.98 12.24 11.14
CA ALA A 336 10.97 11.71 10.19
C ALA A 336 12.26 11.26 10.89
N GLU A 337 12.74 12.05 11.85
CA GLU A 337 13.93 11.74 12.62
C GLU A 337 13.75 10.49 13.51
N ARG A 338 12.61 10.37 14.22
CA ARG A 338 12.34 9.18 15.05
C ARG A 338 12.21 7.91 14.22
N MET A 339 11.56 7.99 13.07
CA MET A 339 11.50 6.86 12.13
C MET A 339 12.90 6.48 11.66
N ARG A 340 13.74 7.47 11.34
CA ARG A 340 15.14 7.23 10.95
C ARG A 340 15.92 6.54 12.08
N GLN A 341 15.86 7.08 13.29
CA GLN A 341 16.51 6.50 14.48
C GLN A 341 16.06 5.06 14.72
N PHE A 342 14.78 4.76 14.53
CA PHE A 342 14.25 3.43 14.69
C PHE A 342 14.81 2.46 13.64
N PHE A 343 14.86 2.85 12.37
CA PHE A 343 15.47 2.03 11.32
C PHE A 343 17.00 1.94 11.49
N ASP A 344 17.68 3.00 11.90
CA ASP A 344 19.12 2.97 12.19
C ASP A 344 19.44 1.96 13.32
N LYS A 345 18.62 1.92 14.38
CA LYS A 345 18.75 0.96 15.47
C LYS A 345 18.55 -0.47 14.99
N HIS A 346 17.44 -0.77 14.32
CA HIS A 346 17.03 -2.14 14.07
C HIS A 346 17.57 -2.72 12.75
N LEU A 347 17.87 -1.90 11.76
CA LEU A 347 18.41 -2.38 10.47
C LEU A 347 19.94 -2.24 10.38
N ARG A 348 20.53 -1.25 11.05
CA ARG A 348 21.97 -1.01 10.97
C ARG A 348 22.71 -1.36 12.25
N GLY A 349 21.98 -1.61 13.34
CA GLY A 349 22.56 -1.94 14.64
C GLY A 349 23.21 -0.75 15.35
N ASN A 350 22.80 0.47 15.00
CA ASN A 350 23.33 1.67 15.63
C ASN A 350 22.81 1.78 17.07
N ASP A 351 23.66 2.15 17.99
CA ASP A 351 23.27 2.45 19.38
C ASP A 351 22.62 3.85 19.44
N VAL A 352 21.32 3.90 19.16
CA VAL A 352 20.53 5.13 19.13
C VAL A 352 19.46 5.09 20.19
N LYS A 353 19.40 6.12 21.02
CA LYS A 353 18.32 6.32 21.98
C LYS A 353 17.16 7.04 21.31
N ILE A 354 16.01 6.37 21.24
CA ILE A 354 14.79 6.91 20.64
C ILE A 354 13.85 7.38 21.75
N SER A 355 13.36 8.61 21.65
CA SER A 355 12.38 9.13 22.61
C SER A 355 10.97 8.57 22.31
N ALA A 356 10.27 8.15 23.36
CA ALA A 356 8.85 7.78 23.29
C ALA A 356 7.93 8.94 23.68
N GLU A 357 8.51 10.10 24.05
CA GLU A 357 7.73 11.29 24.41
C GLU A 357 6.82 11.74 23.25
N PRO A 358 5.62 12.26 23.55
CA PRO A 358 4.74 12.78 22.54
C PRO A 358 5.41 13.85 21.67
N ILE A 359 5.14 13.80 20.37
CA ILE A 359 5.58 14.82 19.40
C ILE A 359 4.54 15.92 19.36
N LYS A 360 4.95 17.15 19.60
CA LYS A 360 4.07 18.32 19.44
C LYS A 360 3.97 18.67 17.96
N GLN A 361 2.74 18.73 17.44
CA GLN A 361 2.55 19.29 16.12
C GLN A 361 2.94 20.77 16.19
N GLY A 362 4.04 21.16 15.55
CA GLY A 362 4.48 22.56 15.49
C GLY A 362 3.34 23.41 14.94
N GLY A 363 3.00 24.50 15.61
CA GLY A 363 2.00 25.45 15.13
C GLY A 363 2.36 25.91 13.71
N ARG A 364 1.31 26.02 12.85
CA ARG A 364 1.42 26.59 11.51
C ARG A 364 1.79 28.06 11.57
#